data_9a1100b8cd0aa5fe795a3799ea095c7a
#
_entry.id   9a1100b8cd0aa5fe795a3799ea095c7a
#
_cell.length_a   1.000
_cell.length_b   1.000
_cell.length_c   1.000
_cell.angle_alpha   90.00
_cell.angle_beta   90.00
_cell.angle_gamma   90.00
#
_symmetry.space_group_name_H-M   'P 1'
#
loop_
_entity.id
_entity.type
_entity.pdbx_description
1 polymer ?
#
loop_
_entity_poly.entity_id
_entity_poly.type
_entity_poly.pdbx_seq_one_letter_code
_entity_poly.pdbx_strand_id
1 'polypeptide(L)'
;MRTRADTVVSLWLLASALLLPACRSDPNTPRGTAELFLDAHYVRIDLHAALPFTTGVARQKVEDEIRLVSGQAIDETTRKPSVHYRLLEEHPDGDQAVNYLYHGSIAVEDADRFERRWLVTVRRADDGWRVTNYQEFSP
;
A
#
# COMPACT_ATOMS: atom_id res chain seq x y z
N MET A 1 -73.89 -4.44 -6.27
CA MET A 1 -73.08 -5.64 -5.99
C MET A 1 -71.63 -5.20 -5.93
N ARG A 2 -70.97 -5.46 -4.82
CA ARG A 2 -69.71 -4.83 -4.42
C ARG A 2 -68.54 -5.63 -4.94
N THR A 3 -67.74 -5.05 -5.82
CA THR A 3 -66.43 -5.53 -6.22
C THR A 3 -65.39 -4.92 -5.26
N ARG A 4 -64.74 -5.76 -4.48
CA ARG A 4 -63.61 -5.39 -3.64
C ARG A 4 -62.36 -5.43 -4.54
N ALA A 5 -61.70 -4.30 -4.65
CA ALA A 5 -60.39 -4.20 -5.25
C ALA A 5 -59.34 -4.56 -4.19
N ASP A 6 -58.68 -5.68 -4.37
CA ASP A 6 -57.53 -6.06 -3.55
C ASP A 6 -56.29 -5.33 -4.08
N THR A 7 -55.84 -4.34 -3.31
CA THR A 7 -54.61 -3.60 -3.58
C THR A 7 -53.45 -4.43 -3.10
N VAL A 8 -52.74 -5.06 -4.04
CA VAL A 8 -51.48 -5.73 -3.76
C VAL A 8 -50.41 -4.66 -3.70
N VAL A 9 -49.99 -4.32 -2.48
CA VAL A 9 -48.81 -3.46 -2.24
C VAL A 9 -47.58 -4.31 -2.42
N SER A 10 -46.94 -4.24 -3.60
CA SER A 10 -45.64 -4.81 -3.85
C SER A 10 -44.56 -3.99 -3.12
N LEU A 11 -44.10 -4.53 -2.02
CA LEU A 11 -42.96 -3.99 -1.26
C LEU A 11 -41.65 -4.34 -1.98
N TRP A 12 -41.17 -3.43 -2.81
CA TRP A 12 -39.84 -3.51 -3.40
C TRP A 12 -38.80 -3.15 -2.33
N LEU A 13 -38.25 -4.16 -1.69
CA LEU A 13 -37.04 -4.05 -0.87
C LEU A 13 -35.85 -3.76 -1.82
N LEU A 14 -35.52 -2.49 -2.00
CA LEU A 14 -34.26 -2.04 -2.59
C LEU A 14 -33.13 -2.38 -1.61
N ALA A 15 -32.54 -3.55 -1.80
CA ALA A 15 -31.25 -3.89 -1.19
C ALA A 15 -30.18 -3.03 -1.85
N SER A 16 -29.95 -1.82 -1.31
CA SER A 16 -28.80 -1.00 -1.64
C SER A 16 -27.57 -1.70 -1.09
N ALA A 17 -26.93 -2.53 -1.91
CA ALA A 17 -25.59 -3.01 -1.67
C ALA A 17 -24.66 -1.80 -1.65
N LEU A 18 -24.28 -1.35 -0.45
CA LEU A 18 -23.20 -0.41 -0.22
C LEU A 18 -21.91 -1.07 -0.70
N LEU A 19 -21.60 -0.89 -1.98
CA LEU A 19 -20.27 -1.10 -2.53
C LEU A 19 -19.36 -0.05 -1.88
N LEU A 20 -18.78 -0.41 -0.73
CA LEU A 20 -17.66 0.34 -0.17
C LEU A 20 -16.55 0.27 -1.21
N PRO A 21 -16.12 1.40 -1.81
CA PRO A 21 -14.94 1.39 -2.63
C PRO A 21 -13.79 1.00 -1.71
N ALA A 22 -13.23 -0.18 -1.91
CA ALA A 22 -11.93 -0.49 -1.35
C ALA A 22 -11.00 0.65 -1.80
N CYS A 23 -10.45 1.42 -0.86
CA CYS A 23 -9.48 2.48 -1.13
C CYS A 23 -8.25 1.81 -1.75
N ARG A 24 -8.29 1.61 -3.05
CA ARG A 24 -7.17 1.09 -3.83
C ARG A 24 -6.30 2.28 -4.16
N SER A 25 -5.05 2.25 -3.72
CA SER A 25 -4.10 3.30 -4.03
C SER A 25 -3.96 3.46 -5.56
N ASP A 26 -4.04 4.70 -6.05
CA ASP A 26 -4.00 5.00 -7.47
C ASP A 26 -2.54 5.15 -7.93
N PRO A 27 -2.02 4.28 -8.82
CA PRO A 27 -0.65 4.35 -9.32
C PRO A 27 -0.37 5.60 -10.16
N ASN A 28 -1.39 6.34 -10.56
CA ASN A 28 -1.25 7.59 -11.32
C ASN A 28 -1.04 8.81 -10.43
N THR A 29 -1.01 8.64 -9.12
CA THR A 29 -0.71 9.69 -8.15
C THR A 29 0.59 9.42 -7.41
N PRO A 30 1.33 10.46 -6.99
CA PRO A 30 2.58 10.24 -6.25
C PRO A 30 2.34 9.50 -4.92
N ARG A 31 1.28 9.84 -4.19
CA ARG A 31 0.93 9.15 -2.95
C ARG A 31 0.54 7.69 -3.19
N GLY A 32 -0.29 7.44 -4.20
CA GLY A 32 -0.69 6.07 -4.55
C GLY A 32 0.50 5.21 -4.95
N THR A 33 1.47 5.76 -5.69
CA THR A 33 2.73 5.08 -6.02
C THR A 33 3.54 4.75 -4.77
N ALA A 34 3.68 5.70 -3.83
CA ALA A 34 4.36 5.45 -2.56
C ALA A 34 3.69 4.34 -1.75
N GLU A 35 2.36 4.36 -1.64
CA GLU A 35 1.60 3.37 -0.88
C GLU A 35 1.65 1.97 -1.54
N LEU A 36 1.54 1.88 -2.86
CA LEU A 36 1.69 0.61 -3.59
C LEU A 36 3.10 0.02 -3.41
N PHE A 37 4.13 0.87 -3.39
CA PHE A 37 5.48 0.44 -3.07
C PHE A 37 5.59 -0.09 -1.63
N LEU A 38 5.07 0.65 -0.64
CA LEU A 38 5.08 0.23 0.76
C LEU A 38 4.32 -1.08 0.98
N ASP A 39 3.17 -1.23 0.33
CA ASP A 39 2.39 -2.47 0.39
C ASP A 39 3.16 -3.67 -0.18
N ALA A 40 3.82 -3.50 -1.31
CA ALA A 40 4.60 -4.57 -1.91
C ALA A 40 5.85 -4.88 -1.07
N HIS A 41 6.62 -3.86 -0.71
CA HIS A 41 7.93 -4.00 -0.07
C HIS A 41 7.83 -4.43 1.40
N TYR A 42 7.00 -3.74 2.20
CA TYR A 42 6.96 -3.94 3.65
C TYR A 42 5.77 -4.79 4.12
N VAL A 43 4.58 -4.63 3.54
CA VAL A 43 3.39 -5.35 4.01
C VAL A 43 3.36 -6.77 3.49
N ARG A 44 3.53 -6.95 2.18
CA ARG A 44 3.52 -8.28 1.55
C ARG A 44 4.89 -8.95 1.51
N ILE A 45 5.95 -8.17 1.69
CA ILE A 45 7.35 -8.63 1.57
C ILE A 45 7.58 -9.29 0.21
N ASP A 46 7.03 -8.67 -0.84
CA ASP A 46 7.18 -9.09 -2.22
C ASP A 46 8.05 -8.07 -2.97
N LEU A 47 9.36 -8.27 -2.90
CA LEU A 47 10.33 -7.36 -3.48
C LEU A 47 10.23 -7.30 -5.01
N HIS A 48 9.87 -8.39 -5.67
CA HIS A 48 9.64 -8.39 -7.12
C HIS A 48 8.42 -7.56 -7.50
N ALA A 49 7.36 -7.59 -6.71
CA ALA A 49 6.19 -6.74 -6.91
C ALA A 49 6.44 -5.26 -6.60
N ALA A 50 7.47 -4.95 -5.81
CA ALA A 50 7.87 -3.58 -5.51
C ALA A 50 8.65 -2.92 -6.67
N LEU A 51 9.41 -3.68 -7.45
CA LEU A 51 10.26 -3.17 -8.54
C LEU A 51 9.55 -2.25 -9.53
N PRO A 52 8.34 -2.54 -10.03
CA PRO A 52 7.65 -1.69 -11.02
C PRO A 52 7.38 -0.26 -10.52
N PHE A 53 7.32 -0.06 -9.20
CA PHE A 53 7.08 1.25 -8.60
C PHE A 53 8.35 2.05 -8.37
N THR A 54 9.52 1.50 -8.70
CA THR A 54 10.83 2.08 -8.37
C THR A 54 11.63 2.46 -9.61
N THR A 55 12.52 3.43 -9.42
CA THR A 55 13.59 3.80 -10.37
C THR A 55 14.81 4.31 -9.61
N GLY A 56 15.94 4.45 -10.30
CA GLY A 56 17.15 5.00 -9.73
C GLY A 56 17.65 4.26 -8.49
N VAL A 57 17.96 5.01 -7.44
CA VAL A 57 18.50 4.46 -6.17
C VAL A 57 17.53 3.50 -5.50
N ALA A 58 16.23 3.80 -5.50
CA ALA A 58 15.23 2.90 -4.92
C ALA A 58 15.23 1.54 -5.62
N ARG A 59 15.25 1.53 -6.95
CA ARG A 59 15.31 0.30 -7.74
C ARG A 59 16.57 -0.51 -7.41
N GLN A 60 17.72 0.14 -7.36
CA GLN A 60 18.97 -0.53 -7.04
C GLN A 60 18.94 -1.16 -5.65
N LYS A 61 18.39 -0.46 -4.64
CA LYS A 61 18.24 -1.01 -3.30
C LYS A 61 17.37 -2.27 -3.28
N VAL A 62 16.21 -2.25 -3.95
CA VAL A 62 15.33 -3.41 -4.02
C VAL A 62 16.00 -4.58 -4.74
N GLU A 63 16.72 -4.33 -5.84
CA GLU A 63 17.48 -5.36 -6.55
C GLU A 63 18.59 -5.97 -5.67
N ASP A 64 19.25 -5.16 -4.84
CA ASP A 64 20.26 -5.62 -3.89
C ASP A 64 19.60 -6.48 -2.79
N GLU A 65 18.45 -6.06 -2.25
CA GLU A 65 17.68 -6.84 -1.29
C GLU A 65 17.25 -8.20 -1.87
N ILE A 66 16.76 -8.23 -3.11
CA ILE A 66 16.43 -9.48 -3.81
C ILE A 66 17.65 -10.41 -3.88
N ARG A 67 18.83 -9.88 -4.20
CA ARG A 67 20.06 -10.69 -4.25
C ARG A 67 20.44 -11.25 -2.88
N LEU A 68 20.28 -10.46 -1.82
CA LEU A 68 20.58 -10.89 -0.46
C LEU A 68 19.67 -12.01 0.06
N VAL A 69 18.40 -11.99 -0.35
CA VAL A 69 17.43 -13.02 0.08
C VAL A 69 17.31 -14.19 -0.90
N SER A 70 17.90 -14.07 -2.10
CA SER A 70 17.89 -15.17 -3.07
C SER A 70 18.67 -16.37 -2.52
N GLY A 71 18.00 -17.51 -2.49
CA GLY A 71 18.53 -18.76 -1.90
C GLY A 71 18.12 -18.98 -0.45
N GLN A 72 17.45 -18.05 0.20
CA GLN A 72 16.77 -18.28 1.48
C GLN A 72 15.41 -18.93 1.18
N ALA A 73 15.18 -20.13 1.70
CA ALA A 73 13.88 -20.78 1.61
C ALA A 73 12.92 -20.06 2.58
N ILE A 74 12.01 -19.27 2.03
CA ILE A 74 10.85 -18.81 2.78
C ILE A 74 9.79 -19.89 2.61
N ASP A 75 9.65 -20.74 3.61
CA ASP A 75 8.68 -21.83 3.65
C ASP A 75 7.43 -21.44 4.47
N GLU A 76 6.48 -22.34 4.55
CA GLU A 76 5.24 -22.15 5.30
C GLU A 76 5.46 -21.96 6.82
N THR A 77 6.64 -22.29 7.32
CA THR A 77 7.01 -22.09 8.73
C THR A 77 7.57 -20.70 9.00
N THR A 78 7.88 -19.92 7.94
CA THR A 78 8.39 -18.58 8.07
C THR A 78 7.26 -17.64 8.52
N ARG A 79 7.38 -17.13 9.75
CA ARG A 79 6.40 -16.18 10.30
C ARG A 79 6.55 -14.84 9.62
N LYS A 80 5.50 -14.41 8.92
CA LYS A 80 5.44 -13.07 8.33
C LYS A 80 5.00 -12.06 9.37
N PRO A 81 5.67 -10.90 9.48
CA PRO A 81 5.19 -9.83 10.34
C PRO A 81 3.88 -9.24 9.80
N SER A 82 3.04 -8.78 10.71
CA SER A 82 1.90 -7.94 10.40
C SER A 82 2.36 -6.49 10.40
N VAL A 83 2.20 -5.80 9.28
CA VAL A 83 2.68 -4.43 9.09
C VAL A 83 1.48 -3.52 8.82
N HIS A 84 1.36 -2.48 9.63
CA HIS A 84 0.39 -1.40 9.45
C HIS A 84 1.13 -0.09 9.35
N TYR A 85 0.67 0.81 8.48
CA TYR A 85 1.29 2.13 8.37
C TYR A 85 0.25 3.23 8.20
N ARG A 86 0.66 4.45 8.48
CA ARG A 86 -0.12 5.66 8.27
C ARG A 86 0.79 6.80 7.82
N LEU A 87 0.28 7.66 6.97
CA LEU A 87 0.96 8.87 6.55
C LEU A 87 1.06 9.84 7.74
N LEU A 88 2.25 10.37 7.98
CA LEU A 88 2.51 11.45 8.95
C LEU A 88 2.59 12.80 8.27
N GLU A 89 3.41 12.89 7.22
CA GLU A 89 3.74 14.16 6.57
C GLU A 89 3.86 13.95 5.05
N GLU A 90 3.50 15.00 4.33
CA GLU A 90 3.64 15.12 2.88
C GLU A 90 4.32 16.45 2.56
N HIS A 91 5.45 16.39 1.90
CA HIS A 91 6.25 17.53 1.53
C HIS A 91 6.48 17.58 0.02
N PRO A 92 5.68 18.35 -0.73
CA PRO A 92 5.94 18.59 -2.14
C PRO A 92 7.30 19.30 -2.34
N ASP A 93 8.04 18.86 -3.33
CA ASP A 93 9.29 19.49 -3.80
C ASP A 93 9.09 19.90 -5.27
N GLY A 94 8.52 21.08 -5.45
CA GLY A 94 8.01 21.53 -6.74
C GLY A 94 6.79 20.72 -7.19
N ASP A 95 6.61 20.61 -8.50
CA ASP A 95 5.50 19.87 -9.14
C ASP A 95 5.92 18.47 -9.64
N GLN A 96 7.22 18.14 -9.53
CA GLN A 96 7.82 16.91 -10.05
C GLN A 96 8.26 15.91 -8.97
N ALA A 97 8.17 16.27 -7.69
CA ALA A 97 8.60 15.41 -6.60
C ALA A 97 7.76 15.63 -5.34
N VAL A 98 7.61 14.58 -4.55
CA VAL A 98 6.97 14.63 -3.22
C VAL A 98 7.72 13.69 -2.28
N ASN A 99 7.97 14.16 -1.07
CA ASN A 99 8.51 13.36 0.02
C ASN A 99 7.39 13.02 0.99
N TYR A 100 7.22 11.74 1.29
CA TYR A 100 6.23 11.22 2.23
C TYR A 100 6.91 10.62 3.45
N LEU A 101 6.49 11.03 4.63
CA LEU A 101 6.90 10.41 5.88
C LEU A 101 5.76 9.54 6.41
N TYR A 102 6.03 8.25 6.56
CA TYR A 102 5.11 7.28 7.12
C TYR A 102 5.59 6.77 8.49
N HIS A 103 4.63 6.44 9.33
CA HIS A 103 4.84 5.69 10.55
C HIS A 103 4.37 4.26 10.32
N GLY A 104 5.23 3.29 10.58
CA GLY A 104 4.95 1.87 10.46
C GLY A 104 4.97 1.19 11.81
N SER A 105 4.03 0.31 12.05
CA SER A 105 3.96 -0.58 13.20
C SER A 105 4.08 -2.02 12.73
N ILE A 106 5.09 -2.73 13.19
CA ILE A 106 5.44 -4.08 12.78
C ILE A 106 5.26 -5.00 13.97
N ALA A 107 4.38 -5.98 13.84
CA ALA A 107 4.13 -6.98 14.88
C ALA A 107 4.47 -8.37 14.36
N VAL A 108 5.27 -9.10 15.12
CA VAL A 108 5.58 -10.51 14.89
C VAL A 108 4.89 -11.32 15.98
N GLU A 109 4.29 -12.46 15.63
CA GLU A 109 3.65 -13.35 16.58
C GLU A 109 4.65 -13.78 17.66
N ASP A 110 4.26 -13.69 18.93
CA ASP A 110 5.09 -14.00 20.11
C ASP A 110 6.35 -13.13 20.27
N ALA A 111 6.40 -11.95 19.66
CA ALA A 111 7.49 -11.00 19.79
C ALA A 111 6.97 -9.58 20.08
N ASP A 112 7.91 -8.71 20.46
CA ASP A 112 7.60 -7.30 20.68
C ASP A 112 7.20 -6.61 19.38
N ARG A 113 6.36 -5.59 19.54
CA ARG A 113 5.99 -4.70 18.43
C ARG A 113 7.11 -3.69 18.21
N PHE A 114 7.45 -3.46 16.94
CA PHE A 114 8.44 -2.49 16.52
C PHE A 114 7.76 -1.31 15.83
N GLU A 115 8.27 -0.12 16.09
CA GLU A 115 7.86 1.09 15.40
C GLU A 115 8.98 1.54 14.46
N ARG A 116 8.62 2.01 13.28
CA ARG A 116 9.56 2.51 12.26
C ARG A 116 9.00 3.76 11.61
N ARG A 117 9.88 4.53 11.03
CA ARG A 117 9.53 5.59 10.10
C ARG A 117 10.12 5.30 8.74
N TRP A 118 9.34 5.56 7.72
CA TRP A 118 9.75 5.42 6.33
C TRP A 118 9.62 6.75 5.61
N LEU A 119 10.73 7.27 5.10
CA LEU A 119 10.75 8.41 4.20
C LEU A 119 10.81 7.90 2.78
N VAL A 120 9.80 8.22 1.99
CA VAL A 120 9.66 7.78 0.60
C VAL A 120 9.68 8.99 -0.31
N THR A 121 10.64 9.05 -1.21
CA THR A 121 10.72 10.10 -2.23
C THR A 121 10.16 9.59 -3.55
N VAL A 122 9.15 10.28 -4.06
CA VAL A 122 8.49 9.96 -5.33
C VAL A 122 8.74 11.08 -6.32
N ARG A 123 9.13 10.74 -7.54
CA ARG A 123 9.36 11.70 -8.62
C ARG A 123 8.57 11.31 -9.87
N ARG A 124 8.26 12.32 -10.66
CA ARG A 124 7.65 12.11 -11.96
C ARG A 124 8.71 11.62 -12.94
N ALA A 125 8.41 10.50 -13.60
CA ALA A 125 9.15 9.96 -14.72
C ALA A 125 8.31 10.09 -16.01
N ASP A 126 8.87 9.73 -17.16
CA ASP A 126 8.18 9.86 -18.46
C ASP A 126 6.88 9.03 -18.52
N ASP A 127 6.85 7.91 -17.83
CA ASP A 127 5.75 6.94 -17.80
C ASP A 127 4.93 6.97 -16.49
N GLY A 128 5.06 8.02 -15.68
CA GLY A 128 4.28 8.19 -14.45
C GLY A 128 5.15 8.46 -13.22
N TRP A 129 4.57 8.26 -12.04
CA TRP A 129 5.26 8.45 -10.78
C TRP A 129 6.09 7.23 -10.40
N ARG A 130 7.28 7.45 -9.82
CA ARG A 130 8.17 6.38 -9.33
C ARG A 130 8.81 6.76 -8.01
N VAL A 131 8.97 5.79 -7.13
CA VAL A 131 9.81 5.89 -5.95
C VAL A 131 11.26 5.93 -6.40
N THR A 132 11.95 7.02 -6.09
CA THR A 132 13.37 7.22 -6.46
C THR A 132 14.32 6.95 -5.30
N ASN A 133 13.82 7.05 -4.07
CA ASN A 133 14.56 6.70 -2.86
C ASN A 133 13.58 6.37 -1.73
N TYR A 134 14.06 5.55 -0.80
CA TYR A 134 13.37 5.28 0.47
C TYR A 134 14.40 5.04 1.57
N GLN A 135 14.02 5.41 2.77
CA GLN A 135 14.85 5.26 3.97
C GLN A 135 14.00 4.78 5.12
N GLU A 136 14.57 3.91 5.94
CA GLU A 136 13.96 3.44 7.19
C GLU A 136 14.80 3.90 8.37
N PHE A 137 14.13 4.37 9.41
CA PHE A 137 14.76 4.76 10.66
C PHE A 137 13.86 4.53 11.87
N SER A 138 14.46 4.46 13.04
CA SER A 138 13.72 4.38 14.30
C SER A 138 13.03 5.71 14.62
N PRO A 139 11.88 5.67 15.30
CA PRO A 139 11.15 6.86 15.72
C PRO A 139 11.98 7.77 16.61
#